data_c4d60ce530ff068a6924b9e0a2e6e76c
#
_entry.id   c4d60ce530ff068a6924b9e0a2e6e76c
#
_cell.length_a   1.000
_cell.length_b   1.000
_cell.length_c   1.000
_cell.angle_alpha   90.00
_cell.angle_beta   90.00
_cell.angle_gamma   90.00
#
_symmetry.space_group_name_H-M   'P 1'
#
loop_
_entity.id
_entity.type
_entity.pdbx_description
1 polymer ?
#
loop_
_entity_poly.entity_id
_entity_poly.type
_entity_poly.pdbx_seq_one_letter_code
_entity_poly.pdbx_strand_id
1 'polypeptide(L)'
;MEKLSMNDSGTRVGGMIWAGYALLLLFSFSLYWSLLLWAGLAALALGYYQRRQARKCGMQAEYAHAQWQVNTVWLALLLAVVGLGGIVGVAGWMGNDPAVMARLDELSAGDQPPMEMLRQFWAIPGSKALVVLMCGSTLLYLVWTLKRTLQGLLSLWQCVTPASLGSVRWLALLLAVLLQVGIPLVLL
;
A
#
# COMPACT_ATOMS: atom_id res chain seq x y z
N MET A 1 19.16 -10.88 -43.73
CA MET A 1 18.01 -10.33 -42.97
C MET A 1 17.27 -11.49 -42.38
N GLU A 2 17.68 -11.90 -41.19
CA GLU A 2 17.06 -13.01 -40.45
C GLU A 2 15.83 -12.43 -39.74
N LYS A 3 14.63 -12.82 -40.21
CA LYS A 3 13.38 -12.53 -39.52
C LYS A 3 13.45 -13.22 -38.16
N LEU A 4 13.74 -12.46 -37.10
CA LEU A 4 13.48 -12.89 -35.73
C LEU A 4 12.01 -13.36 -35.67
N SER A 5 11.80 -14.64 -35.66
CA SER A 5 10.52 -15.24 -35.35
C SER A 5 10.20 -14.77 -33.93
N MET A 6 9.24 -13.83 -33.79
CA MET A 6 8.69 -13.46 -32.51
C MET A 6 8.06 -14.72 -31.95
N ASN A 7 8.79 -15.38 -31.07
CA ASN A 7 8.41 -16.63 -30.46
C ASN A 7 7.15 -16.39 -29.63
N ASP A 8 6.11 -17.16 -29.83
CA ASP A 8 4.80 -17.12 -29.13
C ASP A 8 4.91 -17.01 -27.59
N SER A 9 6.05 -17.45 -27.04
CA SER A 9 6.38 -17.33 -25.61
C SER A 9 6.63 -15.87 -25.17
N GLY A 10 7.19 -15.01 -26.00
CA GLY A 10 7.46 -13.61 -25.67
C GLY A 10 6.17 -12.78 -25.59
N THR A 11 5.20 -13.02 -26.44
CA THR A 11 3.89 -12.35 -26.42
C THR A 11 3.06 -12.74 -25.20
N ARG A 12 3.13 -14.00 -24.77
CA ARG A 12 2.44 -14.48 -23.55
C ARG A 12 3.00 -13.87 -22.27
N VAL A 13 4.33 -13.80 -22.15
CA VAL A 13 4.96 -13.20 -20.96
C VAL A 13 4.67 -11.70 -20.88
N GLY A 14 4.72 -10.98 -22.01
CA GLY A 14 4.33 -9.57 -22.08
C GLY A 14 2.90 -9.33 -21.61
N GLY A 15 1.93 -10.13 -22.07
CA GLY A 15 0.53 -10.03 -21.66
C GLY A 15 0.33 -10.26 -20.14
N MET A 16 1.07 -11.21 -19.57
CA MET A 16 1.03 -11.47 -18.12
C MET A 16 1.57 -10.30 -17.29
N ILE A 17 2.59 -9.57 -17.77
CA ILE A 17 3.14 -8.40 -17.08
C ILE A 17 2.08 -7.29 -17.01
N TRP A 18 1.35 -7.04 -18.09
CA TRP A 18 0.23 -6.11 -18.11
C TRP A 18 -0.86 -6.50 -17.12
N ALA A 19 -1.23 -7.79 -17.08
CA ALA A 19 -2.19 -8.31 -16.11
C ALA A 19 -1.71 -8.10 -14.66
N GLY A 20 -0.42 -8.28 -14.38
CA GLY A 20 0.16 -8.01 -13.07
C GLY A 20 0.01 -6.54 -12.64
N TYR A 21 0.23 -5.58 -13.54
CA TYR A 21 0.01 -4.16 -13.24
C TYR A 21 -1.47 -3.81 -13.09
N ALA A 22 -2.38 -4.43 -13.85
CA ALA A 22 -3.81 -4.25 -13.66
C ALA A 22 -4.26 -4.73 -12.26
N LEU A 23 -3.76 -5.89 -11.80
CA LEU A 23 -3.98 -6.39 -10.45
C LEU A 23 -3.41 -5.45 -9.38
N LEU A 24 -2.24 -4.85 -9.61
CA LEU A 24 -1.66 -3.86 -8.69
C LEU A 24 -2.48 -2.58 -8.61
N LEU A 25 -3.07 -2.11 -9.72
CA LEU A 25 -4.00 -0.98 -9.70
C LEU A 25 -5.21 -1.29 -8.82
N LEU A 26 -5.82 -2.46 -9.00
CA LEU A 26 -6.94 -2.91 -8.16
C LEU A 26 -6.51 -3.02 -6.69
N PHE A 27 -5.35 -3.62 -6.43
CA PHE A 27 -4.79 -3.75 -5.08
C PHE A 27 -4.54 -2.40 -4.40
N SER A 28 -4.23 -1.34 -5.14
CA SER A 28 -4.02 0.00 -4.57
C SER A 28 -5.25 0.54 -3.84
N PHE A 29 -6.44 0.06 -4.19
CA PHE A 29 -7.70 0.42 -3.53
C PHE A 29 -8.17 -0.58 -2.48
N SER A 30 -7.35 -1.55 -2.10
CA SER A 30 -7.73 -2.64 -1.18
C SER A 30 -8.10 -2.17 0.24
N LEU A 31 -7.60 -1.01 0.69
CA LEU A 31 -8.00 -0.42 1.97
C LEU A 31 -9.47 0.07 1.97
N TYR A 32 -10.03 0.37 0.80
CA TYR A 32 -11.43 0.78 0.68
C TYR A 32 -12.36 -0.42 0.48
N TRP A 33 -11.85 -1.50 -0.10
CA TRP A 33 -12.62 -2.70 -0.39
C TRP A 33 -11.77 -3.94 -0.16
N SER A 34 -12.06 -4.66 0.92
CA SER A 34 -11.28 -5.83 1.36
C SER A 34 -11.14 -6.93 0.31
N LEU A 35 -12.14 -7.09 -0.58
CA LEU A 35 -12.06 -8.04 -1.70
C LEU A 35 -10.86 -7.77 -2.63
N LEU A 36 -10.39 -6.51 -2.72
CA LEU A 36 -9.24 -6.16 -3.54
C LEU A 36 -7.90 -6.63 -2.96
N LEU A 37 -7.86 -7.11 -1.71
CA LEU A 37 -6.70 -7.80 -1.16
C LEU A 37 -6.36 -9.06 -1.97
N TRP A 38 -7.36 -9.75 -2.49
CA TRP A 38 -7.17 -10.90 -3.37
C TRP A 38 -6.43 -10.52 -4.65
N ALA A 39 -6.63 -9.30 -5.17
CA ALA A 39 -5.87 -8.80 -6.31
C ALA A 39 -4.38 -8.68 -5.97
N GLY A 40 -4.02 -8.28 -4.74
CA GLY A 40 -2.64 -8.26 -4.26
C GLY A 40 -2.02 -9.66 -4.19
N LEU A 41 -2.74 -10.64 -3.66
CA LEU A 41 -2.29 -12.02 -3.61
C LEU A 41 -2.13 -12.60 -5.02
N ALA A 42 -3.08 -12.33 -5.92
CA ALA A 42 -3.00 -12.73 -7.32
C ALA A 42 -1.80 -12.07 -8.03
N ALA A 43 -1.55 -10.77 -7.77
CA ALA A 43 -0.39 -10.05 -8.29
C ALA A 43 0.93 -10.66 -7.79
N LEU A 44 1.01 -11.05 -6.52
CA LEU A 44 2.17 -11.76 -5.96
C LEU A 44 2.40 -13.11 -6.65
N ALA A 45 1.37 -13.93 -6.71
CA ALA A 45 1.46 -15.27 -7.34
C ALA A 45 1.89 -15.16 -8.81
N LEU A 46 1.25 -14.25 -9.56
CA LEU A 46 1.58 -13.99 -10.95
C LEU A 46 3.00 -13.45 -11.10
N GLY A 47 3.41 -12.49 -10.26
CA GLY A 47 4.74 -11.90 -10.26
C GLY A 47 5.85 -12.93 -9.97
N TYR A 48 5.66 -13.82 -9.00
CA TYR A 48 6.59 -14.90 -8.73
C TYR A 48 6.67 -15.91 -9.88
N TYR A 49 5.53 -16.27 -10.48
CA TYR A 49 5.49 -17.13 -11.64
C TYR A 49 6.26 -16.53 -12.82
N GLN A 50 5.96 -15.27 -13.16
CA GLN A 50 6.62 -14.53 -14.25
C GLN A 50 8.13 -14.42 -14.02
N ARG A 51 8.54 -14.05 -12.79
CA ARG A 51 9.94 -13.97 -12.41
C ARG A 51 10.67 -15.30 -12.63
N ARG A 52 10.03 -16.44 -12.27
CA ARG A 52 10.60 -17.77 -12.51
C ARG A 52 10.72 -18.08 -13.99
N GLN A 53 9.71 -17.75 -14.79
CA GLN A 53 9.71 -17.97 -16.23
C GLN A 53 10.73 -17.08 -16.94
N ALA A 54 10.74 -15.78 -16.64
CA ALA A 54 11.70 -14.84 -17.23
C ALA A 54 13.14 -15.24 -16.95
N ARG A 55 13.43 -15.74 -15.74
CA ARG A 55 14.77 -16.26 -15.41
C ARG A 55 15.14 -17.48 -16.23
N LYS A 56 14.22 -18.41 -16.49
CA LYS A 56 14.47 -19.62 -17.30
C LYS A 56 14.71 -19.29 -18.77
N CYS A 57 14.03 -18.27 -19.28
CA CYS A 57 14.12 -17.85 -20.68
C CYS A 57 15.21 -16.78 -20.94
N GLY A 58 15.93 -16.32 -19.91
CA GLY A 58 16.94 -15.26 -20.03
C GLY A 58 16.39 -13.86 -20.32
N MET A 59 15.08 -13.63 -20.11
CA MET A 59 14.37 -12.38 -20.39
C MET A 59 14.57 -11.39 -19.24
N GLN A 60 15.63 -10.62 -19.25
CA GLN A 60 16.02 -9.73 -18.15
C GLN A 60 15.03 -8.57 -17.90
N ALA A 61 14.45 -8.00 -18.97
CA ALA A 61 13.49 -6.91 -18.84
C ALA A 61 12.21 -7.36 -18.13
N GLU A 62 11.65 -8.50 -18.54
CA GLU A 62 10.47 -9.10 -17.94
C GLU A 62 10.72 -9.52 -16.49
N TYR A 63 11.91 -10.04 -16.20
CA TYR A 63 12.34 -10.33 -14.82
C TYR A 63 12.33 -9.07 -13.97
N ALA A 64 12.84 -7.94 -14.48
CA ALA A 64 12.87 -6.68 -13.75
C ALA A 64 11.46 -6.15 -13.46
N HIS A 65 10.52 -6.24 -14.43
CA HIS A 65 9.13 -5.86 -14.23
C HIS A 65 8.41 -6.77 -13.21
N ALA A 66 8.58 -8.09 -13.31
CA ALA A 66 8.02 -9.03 -12.35
C ALA A 66 8.56 -8.79 -10.92
N GLN A 67 9.86 -8.53 -10.78
CA GLN A 67 10.48 -8.17 -9.51
C GLN A 67 9.93 -6.85 -8.97
N TRP A 68 9.70 -5.86 -9.82
CA TRP A 68 9.10 -4.59 -9.42
C TRP A 68 7.68 -4.78 -8.86
N GLN A 69 6.86 -5.60 -9.53
CA GLN A 69 5.50 -5.91 -9.09
C GLN A 69 5.51 -6.58 -7.71
N VAL A 70 6.30 -7.64 -7.53
CA VAL A 70 6.43 -8.34 -6.24
C VAL A 70 6.88 -7.39 -5.13
N ASN A 71 7.92 -6.58 -5.38
CA ASN A 71 8.41 -5.61 -4.40
C ASN A 71 7.36 -4.54 -4.07
N THR A 72 6.52 -4.15 -5.04
CA THR A 72 5.45 -3.18 -4.81
C THR A 72 4.42 -3.72 -3.83
N VAL A 73 3.99 -4.98 -3.98
CA VAL A 73 3.04 -5.59 -3.05
C VAL A 73 3.64 -5.73 -1.65
N TRP A 74 4.90 -6.21 -1.53
CA TRP A 74 5.53 -6.34 -0.22
C TRP A 74 5.69 -5.01 0.50
N LEU A 75 6.08 -3.95 -0.21
CA LEU A 75 6.18 -2.61 0.38
C LEU A 75 4.82 -2.04 0.78
N ALA A 76 3.78 -2.28 -0.03
CA ALA A 76 2.42 -1.88 0.31
C ALA A 76 1.91 -2.61 1.57
N LEU A 77 2.15 -3.92 1.67
CA LEU A 77 1.82 -4.69 2.86
C LEU A 77 2.57 -4.20 4.09
N LEU A 78 3.86 -3.86 3.96
CA LEU A 78 4.63 -3.27 5.06
C LEU A 78 3.99 -1.96 5.55
N LEU A 79 3.65 -1.04 4.64
CA LEU A 79 2.98 0.21 4.99
C LEU A 79 1.63 -0.02 5.66
N ALA A 80 0.84 -0.98 5.16
CA ALA A 80 -0.45 -1.34 5.75
C ALA A 80 -0.29 -1.92 7.17
N VAL A 81 0.68 -2.82 7.38
CA VAL A 81 0.95 -3.41 8.71
C VAL A 81 1.42 -2.36 9.70
N VAL A 82 2.33 -1.45 9.30
CA VAL A 82 2.80 -0.35 10.16
C VAL A 82 1.65 0.59 10.51
N GLY A 83 0.82 0.97 9.53
CA GLY A 83 -0.35 1.81 9.75
C GLY A 83 -1.37 1.17 10.70
N LEU A 84 -1.72 -0.09 10.44
CA LEU A 84 -2.65 -0.83 11.28
C LEU A 84 -2.10 -1.02 12.69
N GLY A 85 -0.82 -1.36 12.83
CA GLY A 85 -0.15 -1.48 14.13
C GLY A 85 -0.21 -0.18 14.94
N GLY A 86 0.02 0.96 14.28
CA GLY A 86 -0.12 2.27 14.90
C GLY A 86 -1.57 2.56 15.35
N ILE A 87 -2.55 2.29 14.49
CA ILE A 87 -3.98 2.46 14.80
C ILE A 87 -4.37 1.61 16.02
N VAL A 88 -3.99 0.33 16.02
CA VAL A 88 -4.26 -0.59 17.14
C VAL A 88 -3.54 -0.13 18.41
N GLY A 89 -2.31 0.38 18.30
CA GLY A 89 -1.57 0.92 19.43
C GLY A 89 -2.26 2.12 20.08
N VAL A 90 -2.67 3.11 19.27
CA VAL A 90 -3.38 4.31 19.76
C VAL A 90 -4.76 3.92 20.32
N ALA A 91 -5.51 3.10 19.62
CA ALA A 91 -6.83 2.64 20.10
C ALA A 91 -6.71 1.83 21.41
N GLY A 92 -5.70 0.97 21.53
CA GLY A 92 -5.42 0.23 22.76
C GLY A 92 -5.02 1.15 23.92
N TRP A 93 -4.21 2.18 23.65
CA TRP A 93 -3.88 3.18 24.65
C TRP A 93 -5.13 3.94 25.12
N MET A 94 -5.97 4.39 24.19
CA MET A 94 -7.26 5.05 24.51
C MET A 94 -8.19 4.12 25.32
N GLY A 95 -8.27 2.86 24.95
CA GLY A 95 -9.11 1.86 25.62
C GLY A 95 -8.66 1.49 27.03
N ASN A 96 -7.39 1.74 27.37
CA ASN A 96 -6.87 1.52 28.72
C ASN A 96 -7.11 2.70 29.69
N ASP A 97 -7.56 3.86 29.19
CA ASP A 97 -7.88 5.02 30.01
C ASP A 97 -9.38 5.03 30.35
N PRO A 98 -9.77 4.80 31.63
CA PRO A 98 -11.17 4.78 32.02
C PRO A 98 -11.92 6.09 31.74
N ALA A 99 -11.21 7.24 31.80
CA ALA A 99 -11.80 8.53 31.53
C ALA A 99 -12.12 8.73 30.05
N VAL A 100 -11.27 8.21 29.17
CA VAL A 100 -11.49 8.19 27.72
C VAL A 100 -12.65 7.29 27.37
N MET A 101 -12.71 6.09 27.96
CA MET A 101 -13.80 5.12 27.72
C MET A 101 -15.14 5.67 28.19
N ALA A 102 -15.22 6.27 29.38
CA ALA A 102 -16.46 6.88 29.87
C ALA A 102 -16.98 7.99 28.91
N ARG A 103 -16.09 8.79 28.34
CA ARG A 103 -16.48 9.82 27.35
C ARG A 103 -16.92 9.22 26.01
N LEU A 104 -16.30 8.13 25.57
CA LEU A 104 -16.72 7.41 24.36
C LEU A 104 -18.11 6.77 24.55
N ASP A 105 -18.36 6.20 25.71
CA ASP A 105 -19.66 5.63 26.06
C ASP A 105 -20.76 6.71 26.12
N GLU A 106 -20.46 7.86 26.71
CA GLU A 106 -21.37 9.02 26.75
C GLU A 106 -21.68 9.51 25.30
N LEU A 107 -20.68 9.60 24.44
CA LEU A 107 -20.89 9.96 23.04
C LEU A 107 -21.73 8.93 22.28
N SER A 108 -21.54 7.64 22.56
CA SER A 108 -22.28 6.56 21.88
C SER A 108 -23.75 6.46 22.34
N ALA A 109 -24.04 6.85 23.58
CA ALA A 109 -25.37 6.83 24.16
C ALA A 109 -26.18 8.10 23.88
N GLY A 110 -25.52 9.18 23.42
CA GLY A 110 -26.15 10.49 23.22
C GLY A 110 -26.88 10.60 21.88
N ASP A 111 -28.08 11.13 21.90
CA ASP A 111 -28.86 11.47 20.70
C ASP A 111 -28.54 12.92 20.24
N GLN A 112 -27.24 13.17 20.03
CA GLN A 112 -26.72 14.51 19.77
C GLN A 112 -26.61 14.78 18.26
N PRO A 113 -26.70 16.06 17.84
CA PRO A 113 -26.45 16.43 16.44
C PRO A 113 -25.03 16.03 15.99
N PRO A 114 -24.85 15.57 14.75
CA PRO A 114 -23.55 15.08 14.25
C PRO A 114 -22.38 16.02 14.46
N MET A 115 -22.61 17.35 14.34
CA MET A 115 -21.57 18.36 14.54
C MET A 115 -21.11 18.48 15.99
N GLU A 116 -22.03 18.34 16.94
CA GLU A 116 -21.70 18.38 18.37
C GLU A 116 -20.96 17.09 18.78
N MET A 117 -21.41 15.94 18.28
CA MET A 117 -20.72 14.66 18.46
C MET A 117 -19.28 14.73 17.93
N LEU A 118 -19.07 15.31 16.74
CA LEU A 118 -17.74 15.49 16.16
C LEU A 118 -16.88 16.41 17.05
N ARG A 119 -17.43 17.51 17.55
CA ARG A 119 -16.72 18.45 18.43
C ARG A 119 -16.29 17.78 19.74
N GLN A 120 -17.17 17.00 20.33
CA GLN A 120 -16.86 16.26 21.58
C GLN A 120 -15.85 15.16 21.33
N PHE A 121 -15.95 14.44 20.21
CA PHE A 121 -14.93 13.46 19.82
C PHE A 121 -13.54 14.09 19.69
N TRP A 122 -13.42 15.29 19.07
CA TRP A 122 -12.15 16.00 18.97
C TRP A 122 -11.58 16.50 20.30
N ALA A 123 -12.38 16.57 21.34
CA ALA A 123 -11.95 16.91 22.70
C ALA A 123 -11.41 15.70 23.49
N ILE A 124 -11.63 14.47 22.99
CA ILE A 124 -11.12 13.24 23.63
C ILE A 124 -9.61 13.13 23.42
N PRO A 125 -8.80 12.87 24.47
CA PRO A 125 -7.36 12.61 24.31
C PRO A 125 -7.11 11.44 23.34
N GLY A 126 -6.15 11.60 22.43
CA GLY A 126 -5.80 10.58 21.44
C GLY A 126 -6.66 10.54 20.17
N SER A 127 -7.86 11.14 20.16
CA SER A 127 -8.75 11.15 18.98
C SER A 127 -8.10 11.77 17.75
N LYS A 128 -7.39 12.87 17.92
CA LYS A 128 -6.63 13.55 16.85
C LYS A 128 -5.53 12.64 16.29
N ALA A 129 -4.77 12.00 17.17
CA ALA A 129 -3.72 11.06 16.77
C ALA A 129 -4.31 9.88 15.99
N LEU A 130 -5.42 9.33 16.45
CA LEU A 130 -6.12 8.22 15.78
C LEU A 130 -6.56 8.61 14.36
N VAL A 131 -7.24 9.77 14.21
CA VAL A 131 -7.72 10.23 12.89
C VAL A 131 -6.55 10.55 11.96
N VAL A 132 -5.53 11.26 12.44
CA VAL A 132 -4.33 11.57 11.63
C VAL A 132 -3.65 10.29 11.19
N LEU A 133 -3.55 9.29 12.06
CA LEU A 133 -2.95 8.00 11.74
C LEU A 133 -3.79 7.23 10.70
N MET A 134 -5.10 7.17 10.87
CA MET A 134 -6.00 6.51 9.93
C MET A 134 -5.94 7.16 8.54
N CYS A 135 -6.16 8.48 8.47
CA CYS A 135 -6.16 9.20 7.21
C CYS A 135 -4.76 9.24 6.58
N GLY A 136 -3.74 9.52 7.37
CA GLY A 136 -2.36 9.61 6.91
C GLY A 136 -1.83 8.26 6.38
N SER A 137 -2.09 7.16 7.10
CA SER A 137 -1.69 5.83 6.66
C SER A 137 -2.40 5.41 5.37
N THR A 138 -3.70 5.69 5.28
CA THR A 138 -4.51 5.38 4.10
C THR A 138 -4.01 6.17 2.88
N LEU A 139 -3.79 7.47 3.04
CA LEU A 139 -3.26 8.32 1.96
C LEU A 139 -1.84 7.90 1.55
N LEU A 140 -0.97 7.64 2.51
CA LEU A 140 0.39 7.20 2.24
C LEU A 140 0.41 5.88 1.47
N TYR A 141 -0.39 4.90 1.90
CA TYR A 141 -0.55 3.62 1.21
C TYR A 141 -1.04 3.82 -0.23
N LEU A 142 -2.14 4.57 -0.41
CA LEU A 142 -2.75 4.80 -1.72
C LEU A 142 -1.79 5.52 -2.67
N VAL A 143 -1.24 6.65 -2.24
CA VAL A 143 -0.33 7.46 -3.06
C VAL A 143 0.93 6.68 -3.42
N TRP A 144 1.50 5.95 -2.47
CA TRP A 144 2.69 5.14 -2.69
C TRP A 144 2.45 4.02 -3.69
N THR A 145 1.39 3.21 -3.47
CA THR A 145 1.09 2.06 -4.34
C THR A 145 0.70 2.51 -5.74
N LEU A 146 -0.14 3.54 -5.85
CA LEU A 146 -0.57 4.08 -7.14
C LEU A 146 0.60 4.68 -7.92
N LYS A 147 1.40 5.55 -7.29
CA LYS A 147 2.61 6.13 -7.90
C LYS A 147 3.53 5.04 -8.42
N ARG A 148 3.78 4.02 -7.61
CA ARG A 148 4.73 2.95 -7.95
C ARG A 148 4.20 2.06 -9.07
N THR A 149 2.90 1.78 -9.08
CA THR A 149 2.23 1.02 -10.14
C THR A 149 2.26 1.79 -11.46
N LEU A 150 1.95 3.10 -11.44
CA LEU A 150 2.01 3.95 -12.62
C LEU A 150 3.44 4.08 -13.17
N GLN A 151 4.45 4.21 -12.29
CA GLN A 151 5.86 4.22 -12.73
C GLN A 151 6.25 2.92 -13.43
N GLY A 152 5.81 1.77 -12.92
CA GLY A 152 6.04 0.49 -13.56
C GLY A 152 5.34 0.36 -14.91
N LEU A 153 4.08 0.82 -15.02
CA LEU A 153 3.32 0.87 -16.26
C LEU A 153 3.97 1.76 -17.31
N LEU A 154 4.39 2.97 -16.91
CA LEU A 154 5.10 3.89 -17.82
C LEU A 154 6.41 3.29 -18.32
N SER A 155 7.18 2.65 -17.44
CA SER A 155 8.42 1.96 -17.83
C SER A 155 8.14 0.84 -18.84
N LEU A 156 7.05 0.10 -18.63
CA LEU A 156 6.62 -0.97 -19.54
C LEU A 156 6.21 -0.40 -20.90
N TRP A 157 5.46 0.69 -20.92
CA TRP A 157 5.07 1.36 -22.18
C TRP A 157 6.27 1.88 -22.96
N GLN A 158 7.26 2.42 -22.25
CA GLN A 158 8.50 2.93 -22.87
C GLN A 158 9.51 1.83 -23.22
N CYS A 159 9.17 0.57 -22.99
CA CYS A 159 10.07 -0.58 -23.17
C CYS A 159 11.40 -0.44 -22.39
N VAL A 160 11.35 0.21 -21.23
CA VAL A 160 12.49 0.44 -20.32
C VAL A 160 12.31 -0.39 -19.06
N THR A 161 13.40 -0.93 -18.54
CA THR A 161 13.37 -1.62 -17.25
C THR A 161 13.06 -0.64 -16.11
N PRO A 162 12.13 -0.97 -15.17
CA PRO A 162 11.85 -0.11 -14.05
C PRO A 162 13.09 0.07 -13.19
N ALA A 163 13.38 1.32 -12.80
CA ALA A 163 14.56 1.64 -12.01
C ALA A 163 14.53 0.88 -10.67
N SER A 164 15.62 0.19 -10.34
CA SER A 164 15.78 -0.50 -9.05
C SER A 164 15.61 0.48 -7.88
N LEU A 165 15.17 -0.03 -6.72
CA LEU A 165 15.14 0.74 -5.48
C LEU A 165 16.58 1.11 -5.08
N GLY A 166 17.01 2.32 -5.47
CA GLY A 166 18.27 2.88 -4.99
C GLY A 166 18.18 3.29 -3.50
N SER A 167 19.34 3.52 -2.88
CA SER A 167 19.46 3.90 -1.46
C SER A 167 18.56 5.09 -1.05
N VAL A 168 18.45 6.09 -1.92
CA VAL A 168 17.57 7.27 -1.69
C VAL A 168 16.10 6.89 -1.53
N ARG A 169 15.63 5.87 -2.24
CA ARG A 169 14.24 5.40 -2.15
C ARG A 169 13.97 4.62 -0.87
N TRP A 170 14.95 3.90 -0.38
CA TRP A 170 14.88 3.25 0.93
C TRP A 170 14.82 4.29 2.06
N LEU A 171 15.61 5.35 1.98
CA LEU A 171 15.55 6.46 2.91
C LEU A 171 14.19 7.16 2.89
N ALA A 172 13.62 7.41 1.71
CA ALA A 172 12.28 7.99 1.59
C ALA A 172 11.20 7.09 2.20
N LEU A 173 11.28 5.77 2.00
CA LEU A 173 10.37 4.81 2.63
C LEU A 173 10.52 4.82 4.15
N LEU A 174 11.76 4.79 4.65
CA LEU A 174 12.05 4.80 6.08
C LEU A 174 11.55 6.09 6.71
N LEU A 175 11.76 7.24 6.07
CA LEU A 175 11.21 8.53 6.49
C LEU A 175 9.68 8.51 6.52
N ALA A 176 9.03 7.95 5.49
CA ALA A 176 7.58 7.83 5.44
C ALA A 176 7.03 6.99 6.61
N VAL A 177 7.68 5.86 6.92
CA VAL A 177 7.32 5.01 8.07
C VAL A 177 7.55 5.75 9.40
N LEU A 178 8.67 6.47 9.55
CA LEU A 178 8.96 7.25 10.74
C LEU A 178 7.95 8.38 10.96
N LEU A 179 7.55 9.08 9.89
CA LEU A 179 6.51 10.11 9.97
C LEU A 179 5.14 9.51 10.30
N GLN A 180 4.82 8.35 9.75
CA GLN A 180 3.57 7.65 10.01
C GLN A 180 3.40 7.28 11.49
N VAL A 181 4.48 6.97 12.19
CA VAL A 181 4.48 6.62 13.61
C VAL A 181 4.75 7.84 14.49
N GLY A 182 5.68 8.70 14.08
CA GLY A 182 6.17 9.84 14.89
C GLY A 182 5.12 10.95 15.05
N ILE A 183 4.39 11.31 13.99
CA ILE A 183 3.38 12.38 14.08
C ILE A 183 2.26 12.03 15.07
N PRO A 184 1.64 10.84 15.04
CA PRO A 184 0.64 10.49 16.04
C PRO A 184 1.17 10.45 17.46
N LEU A 185 2.42 10.01 17.68
CA LEU A 185 3.06 10.02 19.01
C LEU A 185 3.20 11.43 19.60
N VAL A 186 3.44 12.44 18.79
CA VAL A 186 3.50 13.84 19.24
C VAL A 186 2.10 14.40 19.56
N LEU A 187 1.05 13.82 18.98
CA LEU A 187 -0.34 14.24 19.16
C LEU A 187 -1.05 13.51 20.31
N LEU A 188 -0.45 12.45 20.85
CA LEU A 188 -0.90 11.77 22.08
C LEU A 188 -0.59 12.59 23.33
#